data_60b39194be59a84865cd997b4569c307
#
_entry.id   60b39194be59a84865cd997b4569c307
#
_cell.length_a   1.000
_cell.length_b   1.000
_cell.length_c   1.000
_cell.angle_alpha   90.00
_cell.angle_beta   90.00
_cell.angle_gamma   90.00
#
_symmetry.space_group_name_H-M   'P 1'
#
loop_
_entity.id
_entity.type
_entity.pdbx_description
1 polymer ?
#
loop_
_entity_poly.entity_id
_entity_poly.type
_entity_poly.pdbx_seq_one_letter_code
_entity_poly.pdbx_strand_id
1 'polypeptide(L)'
;MLEFISVFLDENGYPPTVRDIQHGCDISSTSVVDYNLNALREKGFLRRHADVSRGLELIGRSRGVETVSVPLLGAIAAGAPISLPPADAPLPVEADEYVELPQSIIGAGGNLYALQVKGQSMIDALIDDGDLVIMEHTSSVDNGQMAAVRLKQENETTLKRFYAEGPIVRLQPANSQMAPLRVSADNVEVLGKVVAVWRYFN
;
A
#
# COMPACT_ATOMS: atom_id res chain seq x y z
N MET A 1 -10.90 -2.61 -31.83
CA MET A 1 -9.42 -2.39 -31.81
C MET A 1 -8.94 -1.72 -30.51
N LEU A 2 -9.44 -0.55 -30.09
CA LEU A 2 -9.02 0.05 -28.79
C LEU A 2 -9.31 -0.87 -27.62
N GLU A 3 -10.47 -1.49 -27.59
CA GLU A 3 -10.85 -2.46 -26.56
C GLU A 3 -9.90 -3.68 -26.54
N PHE A 4 -9.59 -4.26 -27.71
CA PHE A 4 -8.61 -5.35 -27.82
C PHE A 4 -7.24 -4.93 -27.29
N ILE A 5 -6.72 -3.75 -27.69
CA ILE A 5 -5.44 -3.24 -27.21
C ILE A 5 -5.47 -3.06 -25.69
N SER A 6 -6.61 -2.59 -25.14
CA SER A 6 -6.80 -2.43 -23.71
C SER A 6 -6.74 -3.78 -22.97
N VAL A 7 -7.54 -4.75 -23.38
CA VAL A 7 -7.58 -6.09 -22.76
C VAL A 7 -6.21 -6.78 -22.88
N PHE A 8 -5.59 -6.71 -24.04
CA PHE A 8 -4.26 -7.31 -24.25
C PHE A 8 -3.19 -6.71 -23.31
N LEU A 9 -3.24 -5.40 -23.10
CA LEU A 9 -2.35 -4.71 -22.15
C LEU A 9 -2.58 -5.16 -20.70
N ASP A 10 -3.85 -5.41 -20.31
CA ASP A 10 -4.20 -5.88 -18.96
C ASP A 10 -3.69 -7.30 -18.72
N GLU A 11 -3.89 -8.18 -19.69
CA GLU A 11 -3.52 -9.59 -19.58
C GLU A 11 -2.02 -9.84 -19.67
N ASN A 12 -1.29 -9.05 -20.47
CA ASN A 12 0.11 -9.34 -20.81
C ASN A 12 1.11 -8.34 -20.19
N GLY A 13 0.66 -7.18 -19.69
CA GLY A 13 1.54 -6.15 -19.11
C GLY A 13 2.35 -5.34 -20.14
N TYR A 14 2.22 -5.62 -21.46
CA TYR A 14 2.89 -4.93 -22.54
C TYR A 14 1.96 -4.76 -23.76
N PRO A 15 2.20 -3.75 -24.65
CA PRO A 15 1.35 -3.51 -25.79
C PRO A 15 1.42 -4.63 -26.85
N PRO A 16 0.30 -4.89 -27.57
CA PRO A 16 0.29 -5.82 -28.69
C PRO A 16 1.11 -5.32 -29.88
N THR A 17 1.64 -6.23 -30.66
CA THR A 17 2.20 -5.93 -31.98
C THR A 17 1.09 -5.70 -33.01
N VAL A 18 1.44 -5.14 -34.17
CA VAL A 18 0.50 -4.99 -35.31
C VAL A 18 -0.09 -6.35 -35.73
N ARG A 19 0.69 -7.43 -35.63
CA ARG A 19 0.22 -8.78 -35.94
C ARG A 19 -0.73 -9.33 -34.89
N ASP A 20 -0.47 -9.05 -33.61
CA ASP A 20 -1.39 -9.45 -32.52
C ASP A 20 -2.74 -8.75 -32.70
N ILE A 21 -2.73 -7.45 -33.05
CA ILE A 21 -3.95 -6.70 -33.35
C ILE A 21 -4.66 -7.24 -34.57
N GLN A 22 -3.94 -7.58 -35.63
CA GLN A 22 -4.50 -8.17 -36.84
C GLN A 22 -5.29 -9.43 -36.51
N HIS A 23 -4.66 -10.36 -35.79
CA HIS A 23 -5.28 -11.63 -35.43
C HIS A 23 -6.40 -11.46 -34.41
N GLY A 24 -6.17 -10.67 -33.36
CA GLY A 24 -7.13 -10.52 -32.28
C GLY A 24 -8.37 -9.68 -32.62
N CYS A 25 -8.27 -8.86 -33.68
CA CYS A 25 -9.41 -8.07 -34.18
C CYS A 25 -9.99 -8.63 -35.49
N ASP A 26 -9.51 -9.78 -35.97
CA ASP A 26 -9.92 -10.42 -37.26
C ASP A 26 -9.83 -9.44 -38.45
N ILE A 27 -8.71 -8.70 -38.54
CA ILE A 27 -8.44 -7.73 -39.61
C ILE A 27 -7.68 -8.39 -40.74
N SER A 28 -8.11 -8.16 -41.99
CA SER A 28 -7.62 -8.84 -43.19
C SER A 28 -6.12 -8.63 -43.48
N SER A 29 -5.53 -7.50 -43.04
CA SER A 29 -4.11 -7.22 -43.28
C SER A 29 -3.50 -6.26 -42.25
N THR A 30 -2.17 -6.33 -42.10
CA THR A 30 -1.41 -5.40 -41.26
C THR A 30 -1.50 -3.95 -41.75
N SER A 31 -1.64 -3.72 -43.05
CA SER A 31 -1.81 -2.38 -43.62
C SER A 31 -3.12 -1.72 -43.16
N VAL A 32 -4.19 -2.50 -43.05
CA VAL A 32 -5.47 -1.99 -42.50
C VAL A 32 -5.34 -1.69 -40.99
N VAL A 33 -4.59 -2.52 -40.26
CA VAL A 33 -4.28 -2.23 -38.84
C VAL A 33 -3.51 -0.91 -38.72
N ASP A 34 -2.44 -0.71 -39.51
CA ASP A 34 -1.64 0.50 -39.50
C ASP A 34 -2.46 1.75 -39.86
N TYR A 35 -3.33 1.65 -40.87
CA TYR A 35 -4.26 2.73 -41.22
C TYR A 35 -5.15 3.12 -40.03
N ASN A 36 -5.77 2.13 -39.40
CA ASN A 36 -6.64 2.36 -38.25
C ASN A 36 -5.89 2.91 -37.04
N LEU A 37 -4.67 2.41 -36.75
CA LEU A 37 -3.82 2.94 -35.67
C LEU A 37 -3.44 4.41 -35.92
N ASN A 38 -3.14 4.79 -37.16
CA ASN A 38 -2.88 6.17 -37.51
C ASN A 38 -4.12 7.06 -37.30
N ALA A 39 -5.30 6.61 -37.73
CA ALA A 39 -6.54 7.33 -37.50
C ALA A 39 -6.86 7.50 -36.01
N LEU A 40 -6.59 6.47 -35.19
CA LEU A 40 -6.75 6.54 -33.73
C LEU A 40 -5.75 7.50 -33.09
N ARG A 41 -4.53 7.54 -33.59
CA ARG A 41 -3.50 8.51 -33.16
C ARG A 41 -3.91 9.96 -33.48
N GLU A 42 -4.40 10.22 -34.69
CA GLU A 42 -4.85 11.55 -35.10
C GLU A 42 -6.06 12.04 -34.28
N LYS A 43 -6.93 11.11 -33.88
CA LYS A 43 -8.06 11.40 -32.99
C LYS A 43 -7.66 11.50 -31.50
N GLY A 44 -6.38 11.31 -31.16
CA GLY A 44 -5.87 11.45 -29.79
C GLY A 44 -6.22 10.28 -28.85
N PHE A 45 -6.58 9.09 -29.36
CA PHE A 45 -6.86 7.91 -28.53
C PHE A 45 -5.61 7.10 -28.19
N LEU A 46 -4.55 7.24 -28.97
CA LEU A 46 -3.27 6.56 -28.71
C LEU A 46 -2.06 7.38 -29.17
N ARG A 47 -0.91 7.08 -28.61
CA ARG A 47 0.42 7.49 -29.12
C ARG A 47 1.14 6.29 -29.69
N ARG A 48 1.98 6.53 -30.70
CA ARG A 48 2.84 5.50 -31.30
C ARG A 48 4.28 6.04 -31.35
N HIS A 49 5.18 5.32 -30.72
CA HIS A 49 6.61 5.60 -30.77
C HIS A 49 7.21 4.79 -31.93
N ALA A 50 7.60 5.46 -33.00
CA ALA A 50 8.01 4.82 -34.26
C ALA A 50 9.25 3.92 -34.12
N ASP A 51 10.15 4.25 -33.21
CA ASP A 51 11.46 3.60 -33.06
C ASP A 51 11.47 2.55 -31.93
N VAL A 52 10.32 2.26 -31.33
CA VAL A 52 10.21 1.32 -30.21
C VAL A 52 9.31 0.15 -30.60
N SER A 53 9.86 -1.06 -30.59
CA SER A 53 9.05 -2.28 -30.71
C SER A 53 8.00 -2.28 -29.61
N ARG A 54 6.71 -2.47 -29.96
CA ARG A 54 5.57 -2.37 -29.05
C ARG A 54 5.36 -0.96 -28.46
N GLY A 55 5.73 0.08 -29.21
CA GLY A 55 5.60 1.49 -28.80
C GLY A 55 4.19 2.06 -28.92
N LEU A 56 3.14 1.31 -28.52
CA LEU A 56 1.76 1.74 -28.48
C LEU A 56 1.37 2.16 -27.06
N GLU A 57 0.81 3.36 -26.91
CA GLU A 57 0.31 3.91 -25.65
C GLU A 57 -1.12 4.42 -25.84
N LEU A 58 -2.07 3.94 -25.03
CA LEU A 58 -3.45 4.46 -25.03
C LEU A 58 -3.51 5.77 -24.26
N ILE A 59 -4.00 6.85 -24.91
CA ILE A 59 -4.19 8.16 -24.27
C ILE A 59 -5.51 8.11 -23.50
N GLY A 60 -5.50 8.63 -22.25
CA GLY A 60 -6.67 8.62 -21.38
C GLY A 60 -6.87 7.29 -20.65
N ARG A 61 -6.05 6.28 -20.96
CA ARG A 61 -5.85 5.18 -20.07
C ARG A 61 -4.80 5.64 -19.05
N SER A 62 -5.24 6.17 -17.93
CA SER A 62 -4.49 5.93 -16.72
C SER A 62 -4.28 4.40 -16.72
N ARG A 63 -3.05 3.90 -16.68
CA ARG A 63 -2.82 2.62 -16.01
C ARG A 63 -3.56 2.84 -14.70
N GLY A 64 -4.74 2.26 -14.56
CA GLY A 64 -5.43 2.29 -13.31
C GLY A 64 -4.47 1.66 -12.33
N VAL A 65 -3.71 2.49 -11.63
CA VAL A 65 -3.02 2.02 -10.44
C VAL A 65 -4.20 1.61 -9.59
N GLU A 66 -4.46 0.29 -9.52
CA GLU A 66 -5.46 -0.20 -8.60
C GLU A 66 -5.10 0.37 -7.25
N THR A 67 -5.92 1.29 -6.77
CA THR A 67 -5.76 1.89 -5.45
C THR A 67 -6.66 1.15 -4.47
N VAL A 68 -6.18 1.04 -3.26
CA VAL A 68 -6.94 0.55 -2.13
C VAL A 68 -7.15 1.72 -1.19
N SER A 69 -8.41 1.96 -0.82
CA SER A 69 -8.79 2.92 0.20
C SER A 69 -8.51 2.33 1.57
N VAL A 70 -7.53 2.88 2.27
CA VAL A 70 -7.12 2.45 3.61
C VAL A 70 -7.66 3.43 4.62
N PRO A 71 -8.48 3.00 5.60
CA PRO A 71 -9.06 3.91 6.59
C PRO A 71 -7.97 4.49 7.52
N LEU A 72 -7.99 5.79 7.76
CA LEU A 72 -7.16 6.46 8.75
C LEU A 72 -7.86 6.44 10.11
N LEU A 73 -7.37 5.62 11.04
CA LEU A 73 -8.02 5.37 12.32
C LEU A 73 -7.46 6.23 13.46
N GLY A 74 -6.81 7.34 13.11
CA GLY A 74 -6.31 8.32 14.07
C GLY A 74 -4.80 8.39 14.16
N ALA A 75 -4.28 8.84 15.32
CA ALA A 75 -2.85 9.04 15.53
C ALA A 75 -2.28 8.05 16.54
N ILE A 76 -1.08 7.55 16.27
CA ILE A 76 -0.32 6.74 17.23
C ILE A 76 0.70 7.62 17.94
N ALA A 77 0.42 7.90 19.21
CA ALA A 77 1.29 8.64 20.11
C ALA A 77 1.56 7.81 21.36
N ALA A 78 2.76 7.93 21.93
CA ALA A 78 2.98 7.37 23.26
C ALA A 78 2.03 8.02 24.27
N GLY A 79 1.31 7.22 25.06
CA GLY A 79 0.41 7.70 26.08
C GLY A 79 -1.05 7.94 25.66
N ALA A 80 -1.40 7.67 24.39
CA ALA A 80 -2.80 7.78 23.93
C ALA A 80 -3.38 6.42 23.49
N PRO A 81 -4.61 6.05 23.90
CA PRO A 81 -5.25 4.85 23.39
C PRO A 81 -5.74 5.04 21.96
N ILE A 82 -5.69 3.97 21.17
CA ILE A 82 -6.37 3.89 19.88
C ILE A 82 -7.50 2.86 19.99
N SER A 83 -8.69 3.24 19.58
CA SER A 83 -9.84 2.32 19.54
C SER A 83 -9.77 1.49 18.26
N LEU A 84 -9.19 0.30 18.34
CA LEU A 84 -9.22 -0.70 17.29
C LEU A 84 -10.05 -1.90 17.75
N PRO A 85 -10.82 -2.53 16.85
CA PRO A 85 -11.45 -3.81 17.17
C PRO A 85 -10.39 -4.89 17.39
N PRO A 86 -10.73 -6.02 18.02
CA PRO A 86 -9.84 -7.19 18.09
C PRO A 86 -9.37 -7.61 16.71
N ALA A 87 -8.17 -8.20 16.61
CA ALA A 87 -7.53 -8.53 15.33
C ALA A 87 -8.29 -9.58 14.48
N ASP A 88 -9.19 -10.34 15.08
CA ASP A 88 -10.10 -11.29 14.45
C ASP A 88 -11.43 -10.67 13.99
N ALA A 89 -11.70 -9.42 14.38
CA ALA A 89 -12.87 -8.68 13.96
C ALA A 89 -12.57 -7.81 12.72
N PRO A 90 -13.58 -7.56 11.87
CA PRO A 90 -13.39 -6.64 10.74
C PRO A 90 -13.11 -5.22 11.25
N LEU A 91 -12.24 -4.51 10.54
CA LEU A 91 -12.04 -3.08 10.76
C LEU A 91 -13.33 -2.30 10.48
N PRO A 92 -13.54 -1.14 11.12
CA PRO A 92 -14.71 -0.32 10.85
C PRO A 92 -14.77 0.03 9.35
N VAL A 93 -15.95 -0.16 8.77
CA VAL A 93 -16.22 0.14 7.36
C VAL A 93 -16.32 1.65 7.14
N GLU A 94 -16.66 2.41 8.18
CA GLU A 94 -16.79 3.86 8.15
C GLU A 94 -15.65 4.49 8.93
N ALA A 95 -14.82 5.25 8.24
CA ALA A 95 -13.81 6.13 8.80
C ALA A 95 -14.03 7.53 8.26
N ASP A 96 -13.67 8.55 9.05
CA ASP A 96 -13.81 9.96 8.63
C ASP A 96 -12.86 10.31 7.48
N GLU A 97 -11.72 9.63 7.39
CA GLU A 97 -10.69 9.85 6.38
C GLU A 97 -10.14 8.53 5.83
N TYR A 98 -9.76 8.55 4.55
CA TYR A 98 -9.13 7.42 3.85
C TYR A 98 -7.86 7.86 3.13
N VAL A 99 -6.92 6.96 3.04
CA VAL A 99 -5.68 7.14 2.27
C VAL A 99 -5.75 6.22 1.04
N GLU A 100 -5.69 6.81 -0.15
CA GLU A 100 -5.65 6.07 -1.41
C GLU A 100 -4.21 5.65 -1.71
N LEU A 101 -3.95 4.36 -1.72
CA LEU A 101 -2.62 3.81 -1.94
C LEU A 101 -2.61 2.84 -3.12
N PRO A 102 -1.55 2.85 -3.95
CA PRO A 102 -1.38 1.86 -5.00
C PRO A 102 -1.34 0.44 -4.41
N GLN A 103 -2.17 -0.46 -4.92
CA GLN A 103 -2.21 -1.85 -4.49
C GLN A 103 -0.84 -2.55 -4.64
N SER A 104 -0.05 -2.15 -5.63
CA SER A 104 1.30 -2.66 -5.86
C SER A 104 2.29 -2.38 -4.71
N ILE A 105 2.02 -1.37 -3.88
CA ILE A 105 2.89 -1.00 -2.74
C ILE A 105 2.54 -1.80 -1.49
N ILE A 106 1.24 -2.12 -1.31
CA ILE A 106 0.73 -2.75 -0.08
C ILE A 106 0.47 -4.26 -0.23
N GLY A 107 0.72 -4.82 -1.43
CA GLY A 107 0.52 -6.25 -1.70
C GLY A 107 -0.95 -6.65 -1.83
N ALA A 108 -1.19 -7.96 -1.93
CA ALA A 108 -2.52 -8.53 -2.15
C ALA A 108 -3.36 -8.55 -0.86
N GLY A 109 -3.60 -7.39 -0.26
CA GLY A 109 -4.65 -7.15 0.72
C GLY A 109 -4.64 -8.03 1.98
N GLY A 110 -4.69 -7.39 3.08
CA GLY A 110 -5.14 -7.84 4.38
C GLY A 110 -6.09 -6.77 4.91
N ASN A 111 -6.58 -6.91 6.13
CA ASN A 111 -7.25 -5.83 6.83
C ASN A 111 -6.24 -4.71 7.10
N LEU A 112 -6.20 -3.71 6.23
CA LEU A 112 -5.25 -2.59 6.32
C LEU A 112 -5.91 -1.39 6.98
N TYR A 113 -5.14 -0.67 7.78
CA TYR A 113 -5.50 0.63 8.32
C TYR A 113 -4.28 1.55 8.37
N ALA A 114 -4.50 2.84 8.44
CA ALA A 114 -3.45 3.84 8.56
C ALA A 114 -3.50 4.52 9.92
N LEU A 115 -2.34 4.89 10.45
CA LEU A 115 -2.20 5.73 11.64
C LEU A 115 -1.23 6.87 11.34
N GLN A 116 -1.54 8.06 11.83
CA GLN A 116 -0.60 9.17 11.81
C GLN A 116 0.37 9.05 12.99
N VAL A 117 1.67 9.08 12.71
CA VAL A 117 2.71 9.02 13.74
C VAL A 117 2.79 10.35 14.49
N LYS A 118 2.87 10.28 15.82
CA LYS A 118 3.17 11.40 16.69
C LYS A 118 4.40 11.08 17.55
N GLY A 119 5.43 11.92 17.42
CA GLY A 119 6.68 11.76 18.13
C GLY A 119 7.77 11.06 17.34
N GLN A 120 8.94 10.91 17.95
CA GLN A 120 10.20 10.54 17.28
C GLN A 120 10.77 9.20 17.77
N SER A 121 9.96 8.34 18.35
CA SER A 121 10.46 7.07 18.90
C SER A 121 10.95 6.07 17.86
N MET A 122 10.67 6.32 16.57
CA MET A 122 11.02 5.46 15.44
C MET A 122 11.87 6.17 14.37
N ILE A 123 12.50 7.30 14.74
CA ILE A 123 13.26 8.15 13.79
C ILE A 123 14.46 7.43 13.15
N ASP A 124 15.15 6.54 13.88
CA ASP A 124 16.26 5.75 13.34
C ASP A 124 15.77 4.64 12.38
N ALA A 125 14.46 4.39 12.31
CA ALA A 125 13.81 3.57 11.30
C ALA A 125 13.19 4.41 10.16
N LEU A 126 13.56 5.69 10.06
CA LEU A 126 13.07 6.66 9.07
C LEU A 126 11.56 6.92 9.17
N ILE A 127 10.97 6.71 10.34
CA ILE A 127 9.57 7.05 10.65
C ILE A 127 9.59 8.26 11.57
N ASP A 128 9.06 9.38 11.09
CA ASP A 128 9.09 10.66 11.77
C ASP A 128 7.69 11.15 12.17
N ASP A 129 7.65 12.20 12.95
CA ASP A 129 6.39 12.87 13.32
C ASP A 129 5.63 13.32 12.07
N GLY A 130 4.33 13.04 12.03
CA GLY A 130 3.47 13.38 10.90
C GLY A 130 3.39 12.33 9.79
N ASP A 131 4.28 11.33 9.75
CA ASP A 131 4.18 10.23 8.79
C ASP A 131 2.88 9.43 8.95
N LEU A 132 2.44 8.82 7.87
CA LEU A 132 1.40 7.79 7.92
C LEU A 132 2.06 6.41 7.90
N VAL A 133 1.79 5.60 8.90
CA VAL A 133 2.14 4.17 8.89
C VAL A 133 0.95 3.35 8.43
N ILE A 134 1.17 2.52 7.43
CA ILE A 134 0.18 1.57 6.93
C ILE A 134 0.38 0.27 7.69
N MET A 135 -0.66 -0.18 8.31
CA MET A 135 -0.68 -1.31 9.23
C MET A 135 -1.48 -2.46 8.65
N GLU A 136 -0.98 -3.67 8.77
CA GLU A 136 -1.78 -4.88 8.63
C GLU A 136 -2.33 -5.26 10.00
N HIS A 137 -3.66 -5.33 10.11
CA HIS A 137 -4.35 -5.71 11.35
C HIS A 137 -4.10 -7.19 11.65
N THR A 138 -3.33 -7.46 12.69
CA THR A 138 -2.95 -8.81 13.12
C THR A 138 -2.70 -8.84 14.62
N SER A 139 -2.96 -9.98 15.25
CA SER A 139 -2.70 -10.21 16.68
C SER A 139 -1.29 -10.76 16.94
N SER A 140 -0.51 -11.07 15.90
CA SER A 140 0.82 -11.66 16.05
C SER A 140 1.84 -11.03 15.10
N VAL A 141 3.08 -10.90 15.59
CA VAL A 141 4.20 -10.35 14.84
C VAL A 141 5.48 -11.11 15.20
N ASP A 142 6.41 -11.18 14.26
CA ASP A 142 7.70 -11.78 14.48
C ASP A 142 8.66 -10.83 15.21
N ASN A 143 9.66 -11.39 15.89
CA ASN A 143 10.68 -10.61 16.56
C ASN A 143 11.42 -9.69 15.58
N GLY A 144 11.53 -8.41 15.95
CA GLY A 144 12.15 -7.36 15.16
C GLY A 144 11.20 -6.61 14.23
N GLN A 145 9.99 -7.09 13.99
CA GLN A 145 8.99 -6.34 13.23
C GLN A 145 8.51 -5.10 14.00
N MET A 146 8.14 -4.08 13.25
CA MET A 146 7.53 -2.87 13.80
C MET A 146 6.03 -3.10 13.97
N ALA A 147 5.56 -2.92 15.19
CA ALA A 147 4.19 -3.19 15.57
C ALA A 147 3.58 -2.05 16.39
N ALA A 148 2.30 -1.81 16.16
CA ALA A 148 1.47 -1.07 17.09
C ALA A 148 1.00 -2.05 18.18
N VAL A 149 1.27 -1.70 19.42
CA VAL A 149 0.90 -2.51 20.58
C VAL A 149 0.15 -1.66 21.60
N ARG A 150 -0.83 -2.27 22.25
CA ARG A 150 -1.53 -1.69 23.40
C ARG A 150 -0.95 -2.28 24.68
N LEU A 151 -0.64 -1.41 25.62
CA LEU A 151 -0.36 -1.75 27.00
C LEU A 151 -1.68 -1.71 27.76
N LYS A 152 -2.19 -2.90 28.13
CA LYS A 152 -3.56 -3.07 28.64
C LYS A 152 -3.79 -2.36 29.98
N GLN A 153 -2.78 -2.41 30.88
CA GLN A 153 -2.87 -1.81 32.21
C GLN A 153 -2.86 -0.29 32.15
N GLU A 154 -2.01 0.27 31.30
CA GLU A 154 -1.85 1.72 31.11
C GLU A 154 -2.91 2.26 30.14
N ASN A 155 -3.55 1.39 29.37
CA ASN A 155 -4.44 1.73 28.24
C ASN A 155 -3.76 2.69 27.24
N GLU A 156 -2.49 2.44 26.97
CA GLU A 156 -1.68 3.23 26.05
C GLU A 156 -1.34 2.44 24.81
N THR A 157 -1.21 3.14 23.66
CA THR A 157 -0.77 2.52 22.40
C THR A 157 0.58 3.10 22.00
N THR A 158 1.46 2.26 21.47
CA THR A 158 2.77 2.69 21.00
C THR A 158 3.24 1.92 19.79
N LEU A 159 4.07 2.54 18.96
CA LEU A 159 4.75 1.92 17.82
C LEU A 159 6.21 1.65 18.18
N LYS A 160 6.61 0.39 18.15
CA LYS A 160 7.97 -0.05 18.49
C LYS A 160 8.37 -1.29 17.66
N ARG A 161 9.66 -1.66 17.70
CA ARG A 161 10.06 -3.02 17.30
C ARG A 161 9.70 -3.97 18.43
N PHE A 162 9.01 -5.04 18.08
CA PHE A 162 8.51 -6.05 18.99
C PHE A 162 9.52 -7.20 19.15
N TYR A 163 9.75 -7.66 20.38
CA TYR A 163 10.55 -8.84 20.68
C TYR A 163 9.91 -9.63 21.83
N ALA A 164 9.46 -10.84 21.55
CA ALA A 164 9.02 -11.78 22.58
C ALA A 164 10.23 -12.46 23.23
N GLU A 165 10.42 -12.26 24.52
CA GLU A 165 11.51 -12.80 25.34
C GLU A 165 10.91 -13.69 26.46
N GLY A 166 10.17 -14.73 26.08
CA GLY A 166 9.46 -15.60 27.00
C GLY A 166 8.28 -14.91 27.69
N PRO A 167 8.26 -14.79 29.04
CA PRO A 167 7.15 -14.13 29.75
C PRO A 167 7.18 -12.60 29.63
N ILE A 168 8.19 -12.05 29.01
CA ILE A 168 8.40 -10.61 28.84
C ILE A 168 8.39 -10.25 27.35
N VAL A 169 7.81 -9.11 27.04
CA VAL A 169 7.94 -8.47 25.73
C VAL A 169 8.84 -7.25 25.88
N ARG A 170 9.86 -7.17 25.03
CA ARG A 170 10.69 -5.99 24.87
C ARG A 170 10.18 -5.17 23.67
N LEU A 171 9.76 -3.96 23.95
CA LEU A 171 9.37 -2.96 22.96
C LEU A 171 10.53 -1.99 22.76
N GLN A 172 11.22 -2.15 21.64
CA GLN A 172 12.44 -1.41 21.32
C GLN A 172 12.12 -0.18 20.46
N PRO A 173 12.35 1.04 20.94
CA PRO A 173 12.34 2.21 20.07
C PRO A 173 13.41 2.10 18.99
N ALA A 174 13.13 2.61 17.81
CA ALA A 174 14.16 2.91 16.82
C ALA A 174 14.59 4.38 16.98
N ASN A 175 15.15 4.67 18.13
CA ASN A 175 15.70 5.97 18.50
C ASN A 175 16.80 5.72 19.55
N SER A 176 18.03 6.10 19.21
CA SER A 176 19.22 5.88 20.05
C SER A 176 19.17 6.62 21.38
N GLN A 177 18.32 7.62 21.53
CA GLN A 177 18.14 8.40 22.76
C GLN A 177 17.09 7.77 23.71
N MET A 178 16.40 6.71 23.29
CA MET A 178 15.30 6.10 24.04
C MET A 178 15.64 4.68 24.49
N ALA A 179 15.41 4.39 25.76
CA ALA A 179 15.58 3.03 26.30
C ALA A 179 14.42 2.12 25.87
N PRO A 180 14.67 0.80 25.73
CA PRO A 180 13.62 -0.16 25.50
C PRO A 180 12.71 -0.32 26.72
N LEU A 181 11.42 -0.52 26.45
CA LEU A 181 10.43 -0.85 27.46
C LEU A 181 10.29 -2.37 27.56
N ARG A 182 10.35 -2.90 28.79
CA ARG A 182 10.12 -4.33 29.07
C ARG A 182 8.90 -4.49 29.94
N VAL A 183 7.94 -5.26 29.46
CA VAL A 183 6.63 -5.46 30.11
C VAL A 183 6.27 -6.95 30.10
N SER A 184 5.37 -7.35 30.98
CA SER A 184 4.80 -8.70 30.94
C SER A 184 4.09 -8.94 29.62
N ALA A 185 4.25 -10.14 29.05
CA ALA A 185 3.55 -10.51 27.81
C ALA A 185 2.02 -10.41 27.96
N ASP A 186 1.48 -10.68 29.13
CA ASP A 186 0.05 -10.58 29.42
C ASP A 186 -0.48 -9.14 29.35
N ASN A 187 0.40 -8.15 29.56
CA ASN A 187 0.08 -6.73 29.46
C ASN A 187 0.11 -6.19 28.02
N VAL A 188 0.61 -6.97 27.05
CA VAL A 188 0.75 -6.54 25.66
C VAL A 188 -0.36 -7.13 24.79
N GLU A 189 -0.96 -6.28 23.97
CA GLU A 189 -1.85 -6.67 22.89
C GLU A 189 -1.30 -6.10 21.58
N VAL A 190 -1.04 -6.98 20.60
CA VAL A 190 -0.64 -6.55 19.27
C VAL A 190 -1.87 -6.10 18.49
N LEU A 191 -1.82 -4.90 17.94
CA LEU A 191 -2.90 -4.30 17.15
C LEU A 191 -2.64 -4.39 15.65
N GLY A 192 -1.39 -4.58 15.25
CA GLY A 192 -1.00 -4.73 13.86
C GLY A 192 0.50 -4.54 13.65
N LYS A 193 0.96 -4.90 12.45
CA LYS A 193 2.34 -4.70 12.00
C LYS A 193 2.43 -3.64 10.91
N VAL A 194 3.53 -2.91 10.85
CA VAL A 194 3.82 -1.94 9.78
C VAL A 194 4.12 -2.69 8.48
N VAL A 195 3.43 -2.33 7.40
CA VAL A 195 3.68 -2.84 6.06
C VAL A 195 4.26 -1.77 5.12
N ALA A 196 3.94 -0.49 5.36
CA ALA A 196 4.50 0.63 4.61
C ALA A 196 4.51 1.91 5.44
N VAL A 197 5.32 2.88 5.00
CA VAL A 197 5.33 4.25 5.52
C VAL A 197 5.07 5.19 4.36
N TRP A 198 4.19 6.15 4.57
CA TRP A 198 3.82 7.15 3.58
C TRP A 198 4.06 8.54 4.13
N ARG A 199 4.80 9.37 3.39
CA ARG A 199 5.14 10.73 3.78
C ARG A 199 4.77 11.71 2.69
N TYR A 200 4.07 12.78 3.07
CA TYR A 200 3.85 13.93 2.22
C TYR A 200 4.92 14.99 2.50
N PHE A 201 5.47 15.54 1.44
CA PHE A 201 6.36 16.71 1.52
C PHE A 201 5.57 17.91 0.99
N ASN A 202 5.30 18.87 1.86
CA ASN A 202 4.64 20.13 1.51
C ASN A 202 5.67 21.20 1.16
#